data_5bf3fc1dc51ac61f1296633377c44a52
#
_entry.id   5bf3fc1dc51ac61f1296633377c44a52
#
_cell.length_a   1.000
_cell.length_b   1.000
_cell.length_c   1.000
_cell.angle_alpha   90.00
_cell.angle_beta   90.00
_cell.angle_gamma   90.00
#
_symmetry.space_group_name_H-M   'P 1'
#
loop_
_entity.id
_entity.type
_entity.pdbx_description
1 polymer ?
#
loop_
_entity_poly.entity_id
_entity_poly.type
_entity_poly.pdbx_seq_one_letter_code
_entity_poly.pdbx_strand_id
1 'polypeptide(L)'
;MVGEYTLKILCDKYNISSENVINKNNNILTYGEYLDIDKTLNYLINELKVSKKNIEKCPSILYRNVDAIKKNIDYLKQQNVSFSSIESCLHILSTEPIDLKDTYKYIEENYGIEAINRNTSALSCNKELIIEVEKLELDKEWNLAIAVGITFGYNTLEEVIDIINSEEYKNHPELFTPTTLAHAKIKDIKELLHSDEYKEHPELFTSTTLARAKIKDIKKLLHSDEYKEHPELFTSQTLAYAKIKDIKELLHSEEYKEYPELFTSETLAHAKIKDIKELLHSDEYKEHPELFTSTTLAHAKIKDIKDILHSEEYKEHPELFTSETLARAKIKDIKELLHSDEYKEHPELFTSTTLAHAKIKDIKEMLHSEEYKEHPELFTSETLASAKIKDIKEMLHSDEYKEHPELFTSTTLAHAKIKDIKEMLHSDEYKEHPELFTSTTLAHAKIKDIKGMLHSDEYKEHPELFTSQTLAHAKIEDISTLLKMSYWCDIRFKHLLTSSVLAKAKQMINKLPVLIKIAEYYEIDEYLTTSFLLVSPIQSFALINYLNDNNIPLIINGKLNSVFGKQPGLLKKKYGIDIKEQMKKYDFSKFDFNEKNRSKVKKNGIR
;
A
#
# COMPACT_ATOMS: atom_id res chain seq x y z
N MET A 1 17.42 -26.82 -31.90
CA MET A 1 16.96 -25.39 -31.85
C MET A 1 15.56 -25.32 -32.43
N VAL A 2 14.66 -24.65 -31.73
CA VAL A 2 13.29 -24.39 -32.18
C VAL A 2 13.27 -23.07 -32.94
N GLY A 3 12.87 -23.11 -34.24
CA GLY A 3 12.64 -21.87 -34.97
C GLY A 3 11.38 -21.15 -34.47
N GLU A 4 11.30 -19.82 -34.72
CA GLU A 4 10.17 -18.97 -34.28
C GLU A 4 8.81 -19.50 -34.75
N TYR A 5 8.72 -19.99 -36.01
CA TYR A 5 7.51 -20.59 -36.53
C TYR A 5 7.07 -21.85 -35.76
N THR A 6 8.03 -22.70 -35.43
CA THR A 6 7.76 -23.95 -34.68
C THR A 6 7.35 -23.66 -33.24
N LEU A 7 8.00 -22.66 -32.60
CA LEU A 7 7.60 -22.20 -31.27
C LEU A 7 6.18 -21.63 -31.29
N LYS A 8 5.80 -20.88 -32.32
CA LYS A 8 4.45 -20.37 -32.50
C LYS A 8 3.42 -21.49 -32.53
N ILE A 9 3.65 -22.54 -33.32
CA ILE A 9 2.75 -23.70 -33.39
C ILE A 9 2.58 -24.37 -32.04
N LEU A 10 3.68 -24.51 -31.24
CA LEU A 10 3.62 -25.07 -29.91
C LEU A 10 2.84 -24.16 -28.95
N CYS A 11 3.09 -22.87 -28.96
CA CYS A 11 2.38 -21.91 -28.13
C CYS A 11 0.88 -21.86 -28.45
N ASP A 12 0.52 -21.88 -29.74
CA ASP A 12 -0.88 -21.92 -30.22
C ASP A 12 -1.59 -23.21 -29.75
N LYS A 13 -0.91 -24.37 -29.79
CA LYS A 13 -1.43 -25.67 -29.31
C LYS A 13 -1.89 -25.56 -27.82
N TYR A 14 -1.18 -24.80 -27.00
CA TYR A 14 -1.49 -24.62 -25.57
C TYR A 14 -2.18 -23.29 -25.25
N ASN A 15 -2.51 -22.49 -26.31
CA ASN A 15 -3.11 -21.17 -26.17
C ASN A 15 -2.28 -20.22 -25.28
N ILE A 16 -0.99 -20.11 -25.59
CA ILE A 16 0.01 -19.22 -24.99
C ILE A 16 0.47 -18.22 -26.06
N SER A 17 0.77 -16.97 -25.67
CA SER A 17 1.33 -15.97 -26.56
C SER A 17 2.81 -16.25 -26.87
N SER A 18 3.12 -16.67 -28.10
CA SER A 18 4.52 -16.84 -28.53
C SER A 18 5.30 -15.52 -28.54
N GLU A 19 4.64 -14.41 -28.83
CA GLU A 19 5.24 -13.07 -28.78
C GLU A 19 5.66 -12.71 -27.35
N ASN A 20 4.82 -12.95 -26.36
CA ASN A 20 5.16 -12.71 -24.95
C ASN A 20 6.35 -13.57 -24.51
N VAL A 21 6.39 -14.82 -24.94
CA VAL A 21 7.48 -15.76 -24.63
C VAL A 21 8.81 -15.29 -25.23
N ILE A 22 8.82 -14.90 -26.51
CA ILE A 22 10.02 -14.44 -27.22
C ILE A 22 10.50 -13.09 -26.67
N ASN A 23 9.60 -12.15 -26.48
CA ASN A 23 9.94 -10.81 -25.98
C ASN A 23 10.59 -10.84 -24.59
N LYS A 24 10.23 -11.83 -23.76
CA LYS A 24 10.80 -11.97 -22.42
C LYS A 24 12.08 -12.78 -22.38
N ASN A 25 12.24 -13.76 -23.25
CA ASN A 25 13.44 -14.58 -23.29
C ASN A 25 13.69 -15.18 -24.68
N ASN A 26 14.43 -14.46 -25.49
CA ASN A 26 14.80 -14.90 -26.85
C ASN A 26 15.71 -16.15 -26.87
N ASN A 27 16.33 -16.49 -25.74
CA ASN A 27 17.18 -17.69 -25.63
C ASN A 27 16.42 -18.99 -25.89
N ILE A 28 15.09 -18.99 -25.78
CA ILE A 28 14.27 -20.15 -26.10
C ILE A 28 14.45 -20.60 -27.55
N LEU A 29 14.70 -19.68 -28.48
CA LEU A 29 14.97 -19.97 -29.88
C LEU A 29 16.32 -20.66 -30.10
N THR A 30 17.26 -20.43 -29.19
CA THR A 30 18.64 -20.96 -29.24
C THR A 30 18.76 -22.29 -28.49
N TYR A 31 18.21 -22.39 -27.31
CA TYR A 31 18.41 -23.52 -26.40
C TYR A 31 17.21 -24.46 -26.32
N GLY A 32 16.02 -24.04 -26.79
CA GLY A 32 14.83 -24.87 -26.77
C GLY A 32 14.84 -25.95 -27.83
N GLU A 33 14.40 -27.16 -27.49
CA GLU A 33 14.09 -28.24 -28.42
C GLU A 33 12.59 -28.53 -28.44
N TYR A 34 12.04 -28.83 -29.62
CA TYR A 34 10.61 -29.00 -29.81
C TYR A 34 9.98 -30.00 -28.83
N LEU A 35 10.57 -31.19 -28.72
CA LEU A 35 10.03 -32.25 -27.88
C LEU A 35 10.10 -31.93 -26.39
N ASP A 36 11.10 -31.20 -25.98
CA ASP A 36 11.27 -30.81 -24.56
C ASP A 36 10.31 -29.68 -24.18
N ILE A 37 10.13 -28.70 -25.06
CA ILE A 37 9.16 -27.63 -24.87
C ILE A 37 7.72 -28.19 -24.81
N ASP A 38 7.37 -29.10 -25.73
CA ASP A 38 6.05 -29.73 -25.76
C ASP A 38 5.78 -30.53 -24.47
N LYS A 39 6.74 -31.34 -24.02
CA LYS A 39 6.64 -32.10 -22.76
C LYS A 39 6.49 -31.17 -21.56
N THR A 40 7.28 -30.12 -21.51
CA THR A 40 7.24 -29.16 -20.39
C THR A 40 5.92 -28.40 -20.37
N LEU A 41 5.42 -27.92 -21.52
CA LEU A 41 4.11 -27.26 -21.61
C LEU A 41 2.98 -28.21 -21.23
N ASN A 42 3.01 -29.45 -21.72
CA ASN A 42 2.02 -30.46 -21.33
C ASN A 42 2.00 -30.70 -19.83
N TYR A 43 3.17 -30.88 -19.22
CA TYR A 43 3.30 -31.09 -17.79
C TYR A 43 2.80 -29.89 -16.96
N LEU A 44 3.26 -28.69 -17.30
CA LEU A 44 2.89 -27.47 -16.55
C LEU A 44 1.38 -27.17 -16.64
N ILE A 45 0.80 -27.30 -17.85
CA ILE A 45 -0.59 -26.89 -18.09
C ILE A 45 -1.59 -28.00 -17.76
N ASN A 46 -1.34 -29.22 -18.26
CA ASN A 46 -2.32 -30.30 -18.17
C ASN A 46 -2.21 -31.11 -16.89
N GLU A 47 -1.00 -31.29 -16.35
CA GLU A 47 -0.79 -32.06 -15.13
C GLU A 47 -0.77 -31.17 -13.88
N LEU A 48 0.01 -30.09 -13.87
CA LEU A 48 0.16 -29.18 -12.73
C LEU A 48 -0.88 -28.07 -12.65
N LYS A 49 -1.60 -27.78 -13.74
CA LYS A 49 -2.60 -26.70 -13.84
C LYS A 49 -2.02 -25.30 -13.63
N VAL A 50 -0.75 -25.09 -13.96
CA VAL A 50 -0.11 -23.77 -13.90
C VAL A 50 -0.80 -22.79 -14.85
N SER A 51 -1.02 -21.57 -14.41
CA SER A 51 -1.65 -20.54 -15.23
C SER A 51 -0.76 -20.15 -16.41
N LYS A 52 -1.36 -20.02 -17.59
CA LYS A 52 -0.65 -19.64 -18.85
C LYS A 52 0.10 -18.32 -18.68
N LYS A 53 -0.50 -17.37 -17.98
CA LYS A 53 0.11 -16.06 -17.67
C LYS A 53 1.42 -16.20 -16.87
N ASN A 54 1.52 -17.15 -15.95
CA ASN A 54 2.73 -17.38 -15.17
C ASN A 54 3.81 -18.04 -16.02
N ILE A 55 3.43 -18.94 -16.94
CA ILE A 55 4.37 -19.51 -17.92
C ILE A 55 4.92 -18.42 -18.86
N GLU A 56 4.08 -17.54 -19.37
CA GLU A 56 4.50 -16.40 -20.20
C GLU A 56 5.41 -15.41 -19.44
N LYS A 57 5.28 -15.33 -18.15
CA LYS A 57 6.18 -14.51 -17.31
C LYS A 57 7.55 -15.14 -17.08
N CYS A 58 7.65 -16.47 -17.15
CA CYS A 58 8.87 -17.23 -16.90
C CYS A 58 9.20 -18.18 -18.07
N PRO A 59 9.50 -17.67 -19.28
CA PRO A 59 9.75 -18.54 -20.45
C PRO A 59 10.98 -19.40 -20.32
N SER A 60 11.92 -19.09 -19.42
CA SER A 60 13.12 -19.89 -19.15
C SER A 60 12.82 -21.33 -18.72
N ILE A 61 11.65 -21.58 -18.12
CA ILE A 61 11.22 -22.92 -17.73
C ILE A 61 10.99 -23.85 -18.93
N LEU A 62 10.65 -23.29 -20.10
CA LEU A 62 10.25 -24.07 -21.26
C LEU A 62 11.38 -24.86 -21.94
N TYR A 63 12.63 -24.47 -21.72
CA TYR A 63 13.78 -25.22 -22.22
C TYR A 63 14.53 -25.98 -21.12
N ARG A 64 13.90 -26.17 -19.97
CA ARG A 64 14.41 -27.01 -18.89
C ARG A 64 13.91 -28.44 -19.00
N ASN A 65 14.71 -29.36 -18.52
CA ASN A 65 14.34 -30.78 -18.50
C ASN A 65 13.15 -31.00 -17.55
N VAL A 66 12.09 -31.62 -18.05
CA VAL A 66 10.86 -31.86 -17.28
C VAL A 66 11.10 -32.73 -16.03
N ASP A 67 12.06 -33.66 -16.08
CA ASP A 67 12.39 -34.49 -14.92
C ASP A 67 13.09 -33.69 -13.81
N ALA A 68 13.90 -32.69 -14.18
CA ALA A 68 14.45 -31.75 -13.20
C ALA A 68 13.35 -30.90 -12.55
N ILE A 69 12.40 -30.40 -13.34
CA ILE A 69 11.22 -29.67 -12.86
C ILE A 69 10.43 -30.52 -11.87
N LYS A 70 10.15 -31.81 -12.20
CA LYS A 70 9.45 -32.77 -11.33
C LYS A 70 10.19 -32.95 -10.00
N LYS A 71 11.50 -33.17 -10.03
CA LYS A 71 12.32 -33.31 -8.83
C LYS A 71 12.26 -32.08 -7.93
N ASN A 72 12.29 -30.89 -8.51
CA ASN A 72 12.17 -29.64 -7.76
C ASN A 72 10.80 -29.51 -7.09
N ILE A 73 9.73 -29.82 -7.80
CA ILE A 73 8.37 -29.80 -7.26
C ILE A 73 8.20 -30.80 -6.13
N ASP A 74 8.65 -32.03 -6.33
CA ASP A 74 8.53 -33.09 -5.33
C ASP A 74 9.32 -32.73 -4.06
N TYR A 75 10.51 -32.17 -4.22
CA TYR A 75 11.30 -31.69 -3.09
C TYR A 75 10.59 -30.54 -2.34
N LEU A 76 10.13 -29.51 -3.06
CA LEU A 76 9.46 -28.36 -2.44
C LEU A 76 8.16 -28.77 -1.73
N LYS A 77 7.40 -29.71 -2.30
CA LYS A 77 6.22 -30.29 -1.64
C LYS A 77 6.57 -31.04 -0.37
N GLN A 78 7.65 -31.83 -0.35
CA GLN A 78 8.16 -32.51 0.86
C GLN A 78 8.56 -31.52 1.95
N GLN A 79 8.99 -30.33 1.56
CA GLN A 79 9.32 -29.24 2.49
C GLN A 79 8.10 -28.35 2.83
N ASN A 80 6.88 -28.76 2.49
CA ASN A 80 5.63 -28.03 2.72
C ASN A 80 5.56 -26.63 2.07
N VAL A 81 6.35 -26.36 1.03
CA VAL A 81 6.22 -25.13 0.24
C VAL A 81 4.93 -25.16 -0.56
N SER A 82 4.07 -24.15 -0.42
CA SER A 82 2.77 -24.15 -1.07
C SER A 82 2.89 -24.09 -2.61
N PHE A 83 2.00 -24.81 -3.31
CA PHE A 83 2.02 -24.79 -4.78
C PHE A 83 1.74 -23.39 -5.34
N SER A 84 0.91 -22.57 -4.67
CA SER A 84 0.65 -21.18 -5.07
C SER A 84 1.91 -20.32 -5.01
N SER A 85 2.77 -20.53 -4.03
CA SER A 85 4.08 -19.86 -3.93
C SER A 85 5.02 -20.29 -5.06
N ILE A 86 5.06 -21.59 -5.36
CA ILE A 86 5.85 -22.14 -6.49
C ILE A 86 5.32 -21.58 -7.82
N GLU A 87 4.02 -21.59 -8.04
CA GLU A 87 3.38 -21.07 -9.25
C GLU A 87 3.62 -19.58 -9.46
N SER A 88 3.67 -18.80 -8.38
CA SER A 88 3.96 -17.36 -8.45
C SER A 88 5.39 -17.05 -8.89
N CYS A 89 6.33 -17.98 -8.65
CA CYS A 89 7.75 -17.85 -8.97
C CYS A 89 8.30 -19.09 -9.67
N LEU A 90 7.86 -19.35 -10.92
CA LEU A 90 8.29 -20.51 -11.70
C LEU A 90 9.81 -20.59 -11.96
N HIS A 91 10.55 -19.49 -11.77
CA HIS A 91 12.03 -19.48 -11.88
C HIS A 91 12.69 -20.48 -10.93
N ILE A 92 12.09 -20.76 -9.77
CA ILE A 92 12.59 -21.76 -8.81
C ILE A 92 12.69 -23.13 -9.47
N LEU A 93 11.75 -23.47 -10.33
CA LEU A 93 11.73 -24.75 -11.02
C LEU A 93 12.75 -24.83 -12.17
N SER A 94 13.31 -23.68 -12.57
CA SER A 94 14.41 -23.61 -13.56
C SER A 94 15.80 -23.81 -12.96
N THR A 95 15.92 -23.84 -11.62
CA THR A 95 17.16 -24.10 -10.89
C THR A 95 17.53 -25.58 -10.96
N GLU A 96 18.82 -25.90 -10.99
CA GLU A 96 19.26 -27.30 -10.91
C GLU A 96 18.83 -27.91 -9.55
N PRO A 97 18.37 -29.17 -9.51
CA PRO A 97 17.83 -29.76 -8.28
C PRO A 97 18.80 -29.79 -7.10
N ILE A 98 20.10 -29.87 -7.34
CA ILE A 98 21.09 -29.84 -6.28
C ILE A 98 21.24 -28.44 -5.72
N ASP A 99 21.31 -27.42 -6.56
CA ASP A 99 21.46 -26.02 -6.16
C ASP A 99 20.22 -25.55 -5.39
N LEU A 100 19.02 -25.95 -5.83
CA LEU A 100 17.78 -25.66 -5.13
C LEU A 100 17.78 -26.21 -3.70
N LYS A 101 18.22 -27.47 -3.52
CA LYS A 101 18.30 -28.12 -2.21
C LYS A 101 19.31 -27.45 -1.30
N ASP A 102 20.48 -27.08 -1.83
CA ASP A 102 21.53 -26.45 -1.07
C ASP A 102 21.12 -25.03 -0.66
N THR A 103 20.50 -24.29 -1.56
CA THR A 103 19.96 -22.95 -1.25
C THR A 103 18.80 -23.03 -0.23
N TYR A 104 17.90 -23.99 -0.39
CA TYR A 104 16.80 -24.19 0.57
C TYR A 104 17.34 -24.42 1.98
N LYS A 105 18.25 -25.40 2.15
CA LYS A 105 18.86 -25.71 3.45
C LYS A 105 19.60 -24.52 4.04
N TYR A 106 20.35 -23.81 3.23
CA TYR A 106 21.08 -22.63 3.67
C TYR A 106 20.15 -21.55 4.21
N ILE A 107 19.06 -21.25 3.48
CA ILE A 107 18.09 -20.26 3.92
C ILE A 107 17.35 -20.75 5.18
N GLU A 108 16.96 -22.02 5.24
CA GLU A 108 16.29 -22.60 6.40
C GLU A 108 17.17 -22.50 7.66
N GLU A 109 18.44 -22.88 7.56
CA GLU A 109 19.40 -22.88 8.68
C GLU A 109 19.78 -21.48 9.16
N ASN A 110 19.93 -20.51 8.23
CA ASN A 110 20.43 -19.17 8.55
C ASN A 110 19.34 -18.12 8.72
N TYR A 111 18.20 -18.26 8.04
CA TYR A 111 17.10 -17.27 8.02
C TYR A 111 15.77 -17.84 8.56
N GLY A 112 15.70 -19.16 8.72
CA GLY A 112 14.48 -19.86 9.10
C GLY A 112 13.52 -20.12 7.94
N ILE A 113 12.63 -21.08 8.12
CA ILE A 113 11.61 -21.48 7.12
C ILE A 113 10.71 -20.30 6.72
N GLU A 114 10.49 -19.35 7.62
CA GLU A 114 9.66 -18.17 7.37
C GLU A 114 10.23 -17.25 6.29
N ALA A 115 11.54 -17.13 6.20
CA ALA A 115 12.17 -16.35 5.14
C ALA A 115 11.85 -16.95 3.75
N ILE A 116 11.81 -18.29 3.64
CA ILE A 116 11.40 -18.98 2.42
C ILE A 116 9.93 -18.71 2.11
N ASN A 117 9.06 -18.78 3.10
CA ASN A 117 7.62 -18.54 2.92
C ASN A 117 7.30 -17.09 2.53
N ARG A 118 8.04 -16.13 3.08
CA ARG A 118 7.89 -14.70 2.75
C ARG A 118 8.45 -14.35 1.38
N ASN A 119 9.57 -14.93 1.01
CA ASN A 119 10.26 -14.67 -0.24
C ASN A 119 10.70 -15.97 -0.92
N THR A 120 9.72 -16.73 -1.42
CA THR A 120 9.99 -18.01 -2.11
C THR A 120 10.91 -17.83 -3.31
N SER A 121 10.96 -16.64 -3.93
CA SER A 121 11.87 -16.35 -5.05
C SER A 121 13.35 -16.40 -4.65
N ALA A 122 13.68 -16.30 -3.37
CA ALA A 122 15.04 -16.47 -2.88
C ALA A 122 15.61 -17.88 -3.18
N LEU A 123 14.74 -18.88 -3.35
CA LEU A 123 15.14 -20.23 -3.77
C LEU A 123 15.65 -20.31 -5.21
N SER A 124 15.46 -19.27 -6.02
CA SER A 124 16.09 -19.16 -7.36
C SER A 124 17.49 -18.56 -7.34
N CYS A 125 17.94 -18.05 -6.18
CA CYS A 125 19.28 -17.54 -6.02
C CYS A 125 20.30 -18.67 -5.88
N ASN A 126 21.55 -18.37 -6.25
CA ASN A 126 22.69 -19.21 -5.91
C ASN A 126 23.04 -18.93 -4.42
N LYS A 127 23.32 -19.98 -3.66
CA LYS A 127 23.73 -19.90 -2.25
C LYS A 127 24.96 -18.99 -2.06
N GLU A 128 25.95 -19.11 -2.94
CA GLU A 128 27.18 -18.30 -2.89
C GLU A 128 26.86 -16.81 -3.03
N LEU A 129 25.89 -16.44 -3.86
CA LEU A 129 25.44 -15.05 -3.98
C LEU A 129 24.83 -14.53 -2.68
N ILE A 130 24.02 -15.35 -1.99
CA ILE A 130 23.45 -14.96 -0.69
C ILE A 130 24.56 -14.69 0.31
N ILE A 131 25.56 -15.57 0.38
CA ILE A 131 26.74 -15.41 1.24
C ILE A 131 27.55 -14.15 0.90
N GLU A 132 27.70 -13.82 -0.39
CA GLU A 132 28.39 -12.58 -0.79
C GLU A 132 27.59 -11.32 -0.38
N VAL A 133 26.27 -11.35 -0.46
CA VAL A 133 25.42 -10.25 0.00
C VAL A 133 25.46 -10.10 1.53
N GLU A 134 25.58 -11.20 2.29
CA GLU A 134 25.72 -11.15 3.75
C GLU A 134 26.98 -10.42 4.20
N LYS A 135 28.07 -10.50 3.42
CA LYS A 135 29.33 -9.78 3.71
C LYS A 135 29.20 -8.26 3.65
N LEU A 136 28.08 -7.75 3.11
CA LEU A 136 27.80 -6.31 3.10
C LEU A 136 27.35 -5.78 4.47
N GLU A 137 27.15 -6.67 5.46
CA GLU A 137 26.76 -6.34 6.84
C GLU A 137 25.50 -5.47 6.94
N LEU A 138 24.56 -5.67 6.00
CA LEU A 138 23.25 -5.02 6.00
C LEU A 138 22.28 -5.73 6.96
N ASP A 139 21.10 -5.15 7.13
CA ASP A 139 20.03 -5.82 7.85
C ASP A 139 19.77 -7.21 7.24
N LYS A 140 19.80 -8.23 8.07
CA LYS A 140 19.65 -9.63 7.67
C LYS A 140 18.39 -9.88 6.81
N GLU A 141 17.32 -9.15 7.09
CA GLU A 141 16.06 -9.25 6.31
C GLU A 141 16.20 -8.72 4.87
N TRP A 142 17.22 -7.89 4.60
CA TRP A 142 17.44 -7.30 3.29
C TRP A 142 18.22 -8.23 2.35
N ASN A 143 19.08 -9.09 2.90
CA ASN A 143 20.01 -9.89 2.12
C ASN A 143 19.32 -10.73 1.04
N LEU A 144 18.25 -11.44 1.40
CA LEU A 144 17.52 -12.28 0.45
C LEU A 144 16.83 -11.45 -0.65
N ALA A 145 16.28 -10.29 -0.32
CA ALA A 145 15.65 -9.42 -1.30
C ALA A 145 16.65 -8.83 -2.30
N ILE A 146 17.85 -8.47 -1.82
CA ILE A 146 18.95 -7.98 -2.65
C ILE A 146 19.47 -9.10 -3.55
N ALA A 147 19.73 -10.29 -3.00
CA ALA A 147 20.16 -11.45 -3.77
C ALA A 147 19.16 -11.82 -4.88
N VAL A 148 17.86 -11.75 -4.60
CA VAL A 148 16.80 -11.91 -5.61
C VAL A 148 16.90 -10.85 -6.70
N GLY A 149 17.07 -9.60 -6.34
CA GLY A 149 17.21 -8.50 -7.30
C GLY A 149 18.43 -8.70 -8.23
N ILE A 150 19.55 -9.13 -7.69
CA ILE A 150 20.78 -9.46 -8.46
C ILE A 150 20.52 -10.67 -9.36
N THR A 151 19.91 -11.73 -8.85
CA THR A 151 19.60 -12.94 -9.62
C THR A 151 18.70 -12.66 -10.84
N PHE A 152 17.75 -11.72 -10.69
CA PHE A 152 16.91 -11.30 -11.80
C PHE A 152 17.52 -10.20 -12.70
N GLY A 153 18.77 -9.82 -12.45
CA GLY A 153 19.55 -8.91 -13.30
C GLY A 153 19.11 -7.44 -13.21
N TYR A 154 18.49 -7.04 -12.11
CA TYR A 154 18.17 -5.63 -11.88
C TYR A 154 19.44 -4.83 -11.56
N ASN A 155 20.27 -5.33 -10.65
CA ASN A 155 21.59 -4.81 -10.32
C ASN A 155 22.62 -5.96 -10.29
N THR A 156 23.91 -5.62 -10.36
CA THR A 156 25.00 -6.53 -10.02
C THR A 156 25.38 -6.34 -8.55
N LEU A 157 26.14 -7.28 -7.98
CA LEU A 157 26.67 -7.13 -6.62
C LEU A 157 27.58 -5.90 -6.50
N GLU A 158 28.40 -5.64 -7.53
CA GLU A 158 29.27 -4.45 -7.60
C GLU A 158 28.46 -3.15 -7.57
N GLU A 159 27.37 -3.08 -8.33
CA GLU A 159 26.47 -1.92 -8.32
C GLU A 159 25.81 -1.70 -6.95
N VAL A 160 25.44 -2.77 -6.23
CA VAL A 160 24.91 -2.67 -4.86
C VAL A 160 25.98 -2.15 -3.90
N ILE A 161 27.22 -2.64 -4.02
CA ILE A 161 28.37 -2.18 -3.23
C ILE A 161 28.64 -0.69 -3.51
N ASP A 162 28.59 -0.27 -4.77
CA ASP A 162 28.77 1.14 -5.14
C ASP A 162 27.70 2.04 -4.52
N ILE A 163 26.46 1.58 -4.46
CA ILE A 163 25.38 2.32 -3.80
C ILE A 163 25.66 2.46 -2.30
N ILE A 164 25.97 1.38 -1.60
CA ILE A 164 26.19 1.36 -0.14
C ILE A 164 27.38 2.24 0.25
N ASN A 165 28.43 2.26 -0.56
CA ASN A 165 29.63 3.08 -0.31
C ASN A 165 29.46 4.55 -0.73
N SER A 166 28.36 4.92 -1.37
CA SER A 166 28.15 6.28 -1.87
C SER A 166 27.85 7.28 -0.75
N GLU A 167 28.14 8.56 -1.01
CA GLU A 167 27.77 9.66 -0.11
C GLU A 167 26.25 9.81 -0.03
N GLU A 168 25.52 9.49 -1.10
CA GLU A 168 24.06 9.52 -1.14
C GLU A 168 23.45 8.56 -0.12
N TYR A 169 24.00 7.34 -0.01
CA TYR A 169 23.57 6.36 1.00
C TYR A 169 23.87 6.83 2.42
N LYS A 170 25.07 7.37 2.65
CA LYS A 170 25.48 7.87 3.97
C LYS A 170 24.65 9.06 4.45
N ASN A 171 24.31 9.97 3.51
CA ASN A 171 23.57 11.20 3.83
C ASN A 171 22.07 10.99 3.92
N HIS A 172 21.51 9.99 3.22
CA HIS A 172 20.08 9.72 3.12
C HIS A 172 19.74 8.24 3.31
N PRO A 173 20.18 7.57 4.39
CA PRO A 173 19.98 6.13 4.58
C PRO A 173 18.49 5.74 4.61
N GLU A 174 17.61 6.65 5.02
CA GLU A 174 16.17 6.47 5.08
C GLU A 174 15.51 6.26 3.70
N LEU A 175 16.15 6.72 2.63
CA LEU A 175 15.66 6.54 1.25
C LEU A 175 16.05 5.19 0.64
N PHE A 176 16.94 4.45 1.31
CA PHE A 176 17.44 3.18 0.80
C PHE A 176 16.77 2.01 1.51
N THR A 177 15.98 1.29 0.76
CA THR A 177 15.34 0.03 1.16
C THR A 177 15.92 -1.11 0.34
N PRO A 178 15.62 -2.39 0.67
CA PRO A 178 16.01 -3.53 -0.18
C PRO A 178 15.59 -3.33 -1.64
N THR A 179 14.42 -2.73 -1.88
CA THR A 179 13.93 -2.44 -3.24
C THR A 179 14.82 -1.41 -3.94
N THR A 180 15.23 -0.34 -3.25
CA THR A 180 16.13 0.66 -3.82
C THR A 180 17.49 0.02 -4.17
N LEU A 181 18.09 -0.73 -3.25
CA LEU A 181 19.39 -1.39 -3.47
C LEU A 181 19.32 -2.43 -4.59
N ALA A 182 18.22 -3.16 -4.70
CA ALA A 182 18.05 -4.18 -5.71
C ALA A 182 17.77 -3.62 -7.12
N HIS A 183 17.10 -2.47 -7.25
CA HIS A 183 16.56 -2.02 -8.52
C HIS A 183 17.11 -0.68 -9.04
N ALA A 184 17.53 0.22 -8.16
CA ALA A 184 18.04 1.53 -8.58
C ALA A 184 19.50 1.46 -9.03
N LYS A 185 19.87 2.27 -10.02
CA LYS A 185 21.27 2.45 -10.45
C LYS A 185 21.88 3.64 -9.72
N ILE A 186 23.16 3.50 -9.29
CA ILE A 186 23.87 4.58 -8.57
C ILE A 186 23.87 5.90 -9.37
N LYS A 187 23.97 5.80 -10.69
CA LYS A 187 23.90 6.97 -11.57
C LYS A 187 22.57 7.68 -11.45
N ASP A 188 21.46 6.93 -11.52
CA ASP A 188 20.12 7.48 -11.44
C ASP A 188 19.85 8.07 -10.04
N ILE A 189 20.34 7.42 -8.97
CA ILE A 189 20.26 7.92 -7.59
C ILE A 189 20.97 9.27 -7.48
N LYS A 190 22.21 9.40 -7.98
CA LYS A 190 22.96 10.66 -7.97
C LYS A 190 22.25 11.76 -8.74
N GLU A 191 21.77 11.44 -9.95
CA GLU A 191 20.99 12.39 -10.76
C GLU A 191 19.72 12.86 -10.03
N LEU A 192 19.05 11.98 -9.30
CA LEU A 192 17.84 12.30 -8.54
C LEU A 192 18.15 13.18 -7.31
N LEU A 193 19.03 12.74 -6.43
CA LEU A 193 19.31 13.40 -5.15
C LEU A 193 20.09 14.72 -5.30
N HIS A 194 20.83 14.91 -6.41
CA HIS A 194 21.53 16.16 -6.69
C HIS A 194 20.73 17.11 -7.60
N SER A 195 19.51 16.75 -7.96
CA SER A 195 18.66 17.57 -8.82
C SER A 195 18.06 18.78 -8.08
N ASP A 196 17.71 19.80 -8.83
CA ASP A 196 16.97 20.95 -8.28
C ASP A 196 15.55 20.52 -7.85
N GLU A 197 14.96 19.55 -8.55
CA GLU A 197 13.67 18.97 -8.21
C GLU A 197 13.67 18.34 -6.80
N TYR A 198 14.77 17.66 -6.43
CA TYR A 198 14.91 17.13 -5.06
C TYR A 198 15.07 18.24 -4.03
N LYS A 199 15.85 19.27 -4.34
CA LYS A 199 16.04 20.42 -3.43
C LYS A 199 14.74 21.19 -3.17
N GLU A 200 13.91 21.33 -4.22
CA GLU A 200 12.64 22.05 -4.15
C GLU A 200 11.52 21.19 -3.53
N HIS A 201 11.51 19.88 -3.76
CA HIS A 201 10.44 18.95 -3.37
C HIS A 201 10.95 17.65 -2.73
N PRO A 202 11.78 17.71 -1.67
CA PRO A 202 12.35 16.49 -1.07
C PRO A 202 11.29 15.50 -0.57
N GLU A 203 10.11 15.97 -0.18
CA GLU A 203 8.98 15.16 0.29
C GLU A 203 8.41 14.22 -0.76
N LEU A 204 8.65 14.49 -2.06
CA LEU A 204 8.21 13.64 -3.16
C LEU A 204 9.21 12.50 -3.47
N PHE A 205 10.43 12.58 -2.93
CA PHE A 205 11.48 11.59 -3.19
C PHE A 205 11.57 10.57 -2.05
N THR A 206 10.86 9.49 -2.22
CA THR A 206 10.90 8.34 -1.32
C THR A 206 11.74 7.19 -1.90
N SER A 207 11.96 6.15 -1.12
CA SER A 207 12.61 4.92 -1.60
C SER A 207 11.95 4.35 -2.87
N THR A 208 10.62 4.47 -2.98
CA THR A 208 9.88 4.04 -4.18
C THR A 208 10.21 4.90 -5.40
N THR A 209 10.32 6.21 -5.22
CA THR A 209 10.73 7.14 -6.28
C THR A 209 12.16 6.82 -6.74
N LEU A 210 13.10 6.64 -5.81
CA LEU A 210 14.49 6.29 -6.13
C LEU A 210 14.62 4.95 -6.87
N ALA A 211 13.81 3.95 -6.47
CA ALA A 211 13.87 2.63 -7.06
C ALA A 211 13.28 2.54 -8.49
N ARG A 212 12.36 3.43 -8.85
CA ARG A 212 11.51 3.27 -10.04
C ARG A 212 11.53 4.43 -11.01
N ALA A 213 11.70 5.65 -10.53
CA ALA A 213 11.63 6.83 -11.37
C ALA A 213 12.99 7.20 -11.98
N LYS A 214 12.94 7.90 -13.12
CA LYS A 214 14.10 8.51 -13.77
C LYS A 214 13.99 10.01 -13.67
N ILE A 215 15.08 10.69 -13.41
CA ILE A 215 15.11 12.16 -13.30
C ILE A 215 14.47 12.87 -14.51
N LYS A 216 14.68 12.32 -15.71
CA LYS A 216 14.07 12.86 -16.93
C LYS A 216 12.54 12.88 -16.90
N ASP A 217 11.94 11.84 -16.31
CA ASP A 217 10.48 11.72 -16.23
C ASP A 217 9.95 12.58 -15.07
N ILE A 218 10.66 12.64 -13.94
CA ILE A 218 10.35 13.55 -12.83
C ILE A 218 10.38 15.01 -13.31
N LYS A 219 11.43 15.45 -14.03
CA LYS A 219 11.50 16.81 -14.59
C LYS A 219 10.30 17.13 -15.46
N LYS A 220 9.89 16.20 -16.35
CA LYS A 220 8.70 16.39 -17.17
C LYS A 220 7.41 16.52 -16.36
N LEU A 221 7.32 15.78 -15.25
CA LEU A 221 6.17 15.81 -14.37
C LEU A 221 6.12 17.13 -13.57
N LEU A 222 7.18 17.47 -12.85
CA LEU A 222 7.20 18.63 -11.95
C LEU A 222 7.25 19.98 -12.71
N HIS A 223 7.78 20.02 -13.94
CA HIS A 223 7.78 21.24 -14.77
C HIS A 223 6.56 21.32 -15.71
N SER A 224 5.59 20.42 -15.59
CA SER A 224 4.38 20.43 -16.42
C SER A 224 3.37 21.47 -15.94
N ASP A 225 2.49 21.90 -16.83
CA ASP A 225 1.39 22.77 -16.47
C ASP A 225 0.39 22.04 -15.56
N GLU A 226 0.23 20.73 -15.75
CA GLU A 226 -0.59 19.87 -14.92
C GLU A 226 -0.12 19.88 -13.45
N TYR A 227 1.20 19.87 -13.19
CA TYR A 227 1.72 20.01 -11.83
C TYR A 227 1.47 21.42 -11.25
N LYS A 228 1.65 22.47 -12.05
CA LYS A 228 1.39 23.83 -11.59
C LYS A 228 -0.08 24.08 -11.23
N GLU A 229 -0.98 23.45 -11.99
CA GLU A 229 -2.43 23.58 -11.78
C GLU A 229 -2.93 22.67 -10.65
N HIS A 230 -2.35 21.46 -10.49
CA HIS A 230 -2.81 20.42 -9.56
C HIS A 230 -1.67 19.79 -8.74
N PRO A 231 -0.86 20.56 -8.01
CA PRO A 231 0.29 20.00 -7.27
C PRO A 231 -0.12 18.94 -6.22
N GLU A 232 -1.33 19.04 -5.68
CA GLU A 232 -1.87 18.11 -4.69
C GLU A 232 -2.08 16.67 -5.21
N LEU A 233 -2.15 16.49 -6.53
CA LEU A 233 -2.27 15.19 -7.17
C LEU A 233 -0.92 14.50 -7.43
N PHE A 234 0.18 15.24 -7.26
CA PHE A 234 1.52 14.71 -7.50
C PHE A 234 2.18 14.29 -6.19
N THR A 235 2.15 13.02 -5.92
CA THR A 235 2.80 12.38 -4.78
C THR A 235 4.00 11.55 -5.23
N SER A 236 4.75 11.00 -4.28
CA SER A 236 5.83 10.05 -4.58
C SER A 236 5.37 8.85 -5.43
N GLN A 237 4.12 8.41 -5.29
CA GLN A 237 3.55 7.35 -6.12
C GLN A 237 3.34 7.82 -7.56
N THR A 238 2.80 9.03 -7.76
CA THR A 238 2.64 9.61 -9.09
C THR A 238 4.00 9.73 -9.78
N LEU A 239 5.03 10.22 -9.08
CA LEU A 239 6.39 10.32 -9.63
C LEU A 239 7.00 8.96 -9.99
N ALA A 240 6.72 7.93 -9.19
CA ALA A 240 7.28 6.59 -9.37
C ALA A 240 6.62 5.79 -10.50
N TYR A 241 5.33 5.97 -10.73
CA TYR A 241 4.54 5.08 -11.59
C TYR A 241 3.90 5.75 -12.80
N ALA A 242 3.55 7.02 -12.73
CA ALA A 242 2.85 7.71 -13.80
C ALA A 242 3.77 8.20 -14.91
N LYS A 243 3.20 8.34 -16.11
CA LYS A 243 3.83 9.00 -17.25
C LYS A 243 3.11 10.31 -17.53
N ILE A 244 3.86 11.36 -17.84
CA ILE A 244 3.27 12.67 -18.14
C ILE A 244 2.20 12.62 -19.25
N LYS A 245 2.38 11.73 -20.22
CA LYS A 245 1.38 11.54 -21.28
C LYS A 245 0.04 11.05 -20.71
N ASP A 246 0.08 10.06 -19.83
CA ASP A 246 -1.12 9.47 -19.24
C ASP A 246 -1.80 10.49 -18.31
N ILE A 247 -1.02 11.25 -17.54
CA ILE A 247 -1.54 12.34 -16.69
C ILE A 247 -2.24 13.42 -17.54
N LYS A 248 -1.64 13.85 -18.65
CA LYS A 248 -2.26 14.81 -19.56
C LYS A 248 -3.59 14.30 -20.12
N GLU A 249 -3.61 13.05 -20.58
CA GLU A 249 -4.84 12.42 -21.06
C GLU A 249 -5.93 12.34 -19.98
N LEU A 250 -5.53 12.11 -18.73
CA LEU A 250 -6.45 12.04 -17.59
C LEU A 250 -6.99 13.43 -17.20
N LEU A 251 -6.13 14.39 -16.92
CA LEU A 251 -6.52 15.71 -16.41
C LEU A 251 -7.21 16.60 -17.48
N HIS A 252 -6.94 16.38 -18.76
CA HIS A 252 -7.60 17.10 -19.85
C HIS A 252 -8.85 16.39 -20.39
N SER A 253 -9.28 15.27 -19.76
CA SER A 253 -10.46 14.50 -20.18
C SER A 253 -11.77 15.17 -19.76
N GLU A 254 -12.86 14.85 -20.47
CA GLU A 254 -14.20 15.27 -20.05
C GLU A 254 -14.58 14.60 -18.72
N GLU A 255 -14.11 13.37 -18.50
CA GLU A 255 -14.33 12.63 -17.27
C GLU A 255 -13.74 13.34 -16.05
N TYR A 256 -12.55 13.95 -16.19
CA TYR A 256 -11.98 14.78 -15.12
C TYR A 256 -12.78 16.04 -14.86
N LYS A 257 -13.24 16.71 -15.92
CA LYS A 257 -14.08 17.92 -15.79
C LYS A 257 -15.42 17.62 -15.11
N GLU A 258 -15.99 16.45 -15.38
CA GLU A 258 -17.29 16.04 -14.84
C GLU A 258 -17.17 15.46 -13.42
N TYR A 259 -16.09 14.71 -13.11
CA TYR A 259 -15.90 13.99 -11.85
C TYR A 259 -14.49 14.22 -11.24
N PRO A 260 -14.07 15.46 -10.99
CA PRO A 260 -12.69 15.73 -10.52
C PRO A 260 -12.36 15.05 -9.19
N GLU A 261 -13.37 14.82 -8.34
CA GLU A 261 -13.19 14.16 -7.04
C GLU A 261 -12.77 12.69 -7.12
N LEU A 262 -12.94 12.04 -8.27
CA LEU A 262 -12.52 10.67 -8.50
C LEU A 262 -11.05 10.56 -8.96
N PHE A 263 -10.45 11.70 -9.33
CA PHE A 263 -9.07 11.74 -9.80
C PHE A 263 -8.13 12.16 -8.67
N THR A 264 -7.62 11.18 -7.96
CA THR A 264 -6.62 11.34 -6.90
C THR A 264 -5.23 10.99 -7.41
N SER A 265 -4.21 11.19 -6.58
CA SER A 265 -2.84 10.73 -6.88
C SER A 265 -2.78 9.22 -7.18
N GLU A 266 -3.63 8.40 -6.56
CA GLU A 266 -3.74 6.97 -6.81
C GLU A 266 -4.26 6.70 -8.23
N THR A 267 -5.32 7.41 -8.64
CA THR A 267 -5.85 7.33 -10.01
C THR A 267 -4.79 7.74 -11.04
N LEU A 268 -4.08 8.86 -10.81
CA LEU A 268 -3.03 9.32 -11.72
C LEU A 268 -1.85 8.34 -11.82
N ALA A 269 -1.52 7.67 -10.74
CA ALA A 269 -0.41 6.70 -10.70
C ALA A 269 -0.73 5.40 -11.44
N HIS A 270 -1.97 4.93 -11.41
CA HIS A 270 -2.31 3.55 -11.77
C HIS A 270 -3.35 3.39 -12.89
N ALA A 271 -4.24 4.35 -13.07
CA ALA A 271 -5.31 4.24 -14.07
C ALA A 271 -4.89 4.68 -15.48
N LYS A 272 -5.66 4.22 -16.46
CA LYS A 272 -5.60 4.70 -17.85
C LYS A 272 -6.92 5.33 -18.22
N ILE A 273 -6.88 6.40 -18.98
CA ILE A 273 -8.10 7.10 -19.41
C ILE A 273 -9.11 6.19 -20.13
N LYS A 274 -8.62 5.20 -20.87
CA LYS A 274 -9.49 4.23 -21.54
C LYS A 274 -10.33 3.43 -20.54
N ASP A 275 -9.67 2.93 -19.50
CA ASP A 275 -10.33 2.12 -18.46
C ASP A 275 -11.32 2.97 -17.65
N ILE A 276 -10.95 4.21 -17.35
CA ILE A 276 -11.84 5.19 -16.67
C ILE A 276 -13.09 5.47 -17.53
N LYS A 277 -12.93 5.70 -18.84
CA LYS A 277 -14.06 5.91 -19.74
C LYS A 277 -15.02 4.71 -19.76
N GLU A 278 -14.47 3.49 -19.88
CA GLU A 278 -15.29 2.28 -19.81
C GLU A 278 -16.06 2.17 -18.48
N LEU A 279 -15.43 2.57 -17.36
CA LEU A 279 -16.06 2.53 -16.04
C LEU A 279 -17.14 3.61 -15.88
N LEU A 280 -16.83 4.87 -16.13
CA LEU A 280 -17.75 6.00 -15.88
C LEU A 280 -18.91 6.08 -16.88
N HIS A 281 -18.75 5.55 -18.11
CA HIS A 281 -19.83 5.48 -19.09
C HIS A 281 -20.63 4.16 -19.07
N SER A 282 -20.35 3.28 -18.10
CA SER A 282 -21.06 2.00 -17.96
C SER A 282 -22.44 2.18 -17.33
N ASP A 283 -23.33 1.22 -17.56
CA ASP A 283 -24.63 1.17 -16.91
C ASP A 283 -24.47 0.89 -15.40
N GLU A 284 -23.43 0.11 -15.03
CA GLU A 284 -23.08 -0.17 -13.64
C GLU A 284 -22.76 1.10 -12.85
N TYR A 285 -22.08 2.08 -13.48
CA TYR A 285 -21.84 3.37 -12.85
C TYR A 285 -23.11 4.18 -12.68
N LYS A 286 -24.01 4.17 -13.68
CA LYS A 286 -25.28 4.89 -13.61
C LYS A 286 -26.21 4.33 -12.51
N GLU A 287 -26.16 3.02 -12.32
CA GLU A 287 -27.00 2.33 -11.32
C GLU A 287 -26.40 2.42 -9.90
N HIS A 288 -25.07 2.37 -9.78
CA HIS A 288 -24.34 2.28 -8.50
C HIS A 288 -23.17 3.28 -8.40
N PRO A 289 -23.36 4.59 -8.60
CA PRO A 289 -22.27 5.57 -8.60
C PRO A 289 -21.51 5.62 -7.27
N GLU A 290 -22.14 5.25 -6.16
CA GLU A 290 -21.52 5.23 -4.83
C GLU A 290 -20.41 4.19 -4.68
N LEU A 291 -20.39 3.17 -5.52
CA LEU A 291 -19.36 2.12 -5.52
C LEU A 291 -18.12 2.50 -6.34
N PHE A 292 -18.20 3.56 -7.14
CA PHE A 292 -17.10 4.01 -8.00
C PHE A 292 -16.34 5.15 -7.34
N THR A 293 -15.32 4.80 -6.60
CA THR A 293 -14.39 5.75 -5.97
C THR A 293 -13.08 5.82 -6.75
N SER A 294 -12.15 6.69 -6.33
CA SER A 294 -10.80 6.75 -6.89
C SER A 294 -10.09 5.40 -6.87
N THR A 295 -10.27 4.61 -5.81
CA THR A 295 -9.69 3.26 -5.69
C THR A 295 -10.28 2.30 -6.74
N THR A 296 -11.58 2.35 -6.99
CA THR A 296 -12.22 1.58 -8.07
C THR A 296 -11.64 1.97 -9.43
N LEU A 297 -11.54 3.27 -9.72
CA LEU A 297 -10.99 3.77 -10.98
C LEU A 297 -9.52 3.40 -11.17
N ALA A 298 -8.73 3.36 -10.11
CA ALA A 298 -7.32 3.03 -10.16
C ALA A 298 -7.05 1.54 -10.43
N HIS A 299 -7.89 0.65 -9.92
CA HIS A 299 -7.55 -0.78 -9.82
C HIS A 299 -8.53 -1.74 -10.48
N ALA A 300 -9.82 -1.38 -10.61
CA ALA A 300 -10.83 -2.27 -11.14
C ALA A 300 -10.88 -2.28 -12.67
N LYS A 301 -11.42 -3.37 -13.23
CA LYS A 301 -11.77 -3.49 -14.64
C LYS A 301 -13.28 -3.61 -14.78
N ILE A 302 -13.85 -2.98 -15.80
CA ILE A 302 -15.29 -3.01 -16.04
C ILE A 302 -15.84 -4.44 -16.12
N LYS A 303 -15.08 -5.37 -16.70
CA LYS A 303 -15.48 -6.77 -16.77
C LYS A 303 -15.67 -7.40 -15.40
N ASP A 304 -14.71 -7.21 -14.51
CA ASP A 304 -14.75 -7.78 -13.16
C ASP A 304 -15.90 -7.15 -12.36
N ILE A 305 -16.16 -5.85 -12.54
CA ILE A 305 -17.31 -5.15 -11.93
C ILE A 305 -18.63 -5.72 -12.43
N LYS A 306 -18.80 -5.91 -13.75
CA LYS A 306 -19.99 -6.54 -14.33
C LYS A 306 -20.23 -7.93 -13.78
N ASP A 307 -19.19 -8.75 -13.75
CA ASP A 307 -19.27 -10.12 -13.22
C ASP A 307 -19.71 -10.13 -11.74
N ILE A 308 -19.32 -9.10 -10.96
CA ILE A 308 -19.71 -8.95 -9.56
C ILE A 308 -21.14 -8.41 -9.42
N LEU A 309 -21.45 -7.25 -10.00
CA LEU A 309 -22.74 -6.57 -9.79
C LEU A 309 -23.93 -7.33 -10.41
N HIS A 310 -23.70 -8.13 -11.44
CA HIS A 310 -24.75 -8.98 -12.04
C HIS A 310 -24.85 -10.38 -11.41
N SER A 311 -24.07 -10.66 -10.35
CA SER A 311 -24.09 -11.97 -9.67
C SER A 311 -25.28 -12.12 -8.72
N GLU A 312 -25.65 -13.36 -8.42
CA GLU A 312 -26.66 -13.63 -7.38
C GLU A 312 -26.13 -13.22 -6.00
N GLU A 313 -24.83 -13.37 -5.76
CA GLU A 313 -24.18 -12.98 -4.51
C GLU A 313 -24.37 -11.50 -4.20
N TYR A 314 -24.29 -10.63 -5.23
CA TYR A 314 -24.57 -9.20 -5.06
C TYR A 314 -26.04 -8.94 -4.77
N LYS A 315 -26.95 -9.65 -5.45
CA LYS A 315 -28.40 -9.48 -5.23
C LYS A 315 -28.83 -9.91 -3.83
N GLU A 316 -28.19 -10.97 -3.31
CA GLU A 316 -28.51 -11.51 -1.98
C GLU A 316 -27.87 -10.70 -0.85
N HIS A 317 -26.66 -10.16 -1.05
CA HIS A 317 -25.84 -9.51 -0.03
C HIS A 317 -25.23 -8.17 -0.49
N PRO A 318 -26.02 -7.22 -0.99
CA PRO A 318 -25.49 -5.96 -1.54
C PRO A 318 -24.68 -5.14 -0.51
N GLU A 319 -24.96 -5.29 0.79
CA GLU A 319 -24.26 -4.61 1.88
C GLU A 319 -22.77 -5.03 2.03
N LEU A 320 -22.39 -6.18 1.50
CA LEU A 320 -21.01 -6.68 1.54
C LEU A 320 -20.15 -6.12 0.40
N PHE A 321 -20.77 -5.46 -0.58
CA PHE A 321 -20.08 -4.98 -1.76
C PHE A 321 -19.83 -3.47 -1.68
N THR A 322 -18.59 -3.12 -1.41
CA THR A 322 -18.10 -1.75 -1.37
C THR A 322 -17.18 -1.47 -2.55
N SER A 323 -16.77 -0.22 -2.71
CA SER A 323 -15.75 0.17 -3.70
C SER A 323 -14.46 -0.64 -3.57
N GLU A 324 -14.07 -1.02 -2.35
CA GLU A 324 -12.88 -1.84 -2.10
C GLU A 324 -13.07 -3.27 -2.59
N THR A 325 -14.25 -3.87 -2.37
CA THR A 325 -14.59 -5.18 -2.91
C THR A 325 -14.52 -5.16 -4.44
N LEU A 326 -15.11 -4.15 -5.11
CA LEU A 326 -15.06 -4.01 -6.56
C LEU A 326 -13.64 -3.81 -7.10
N ALA A 327 -12.80 -3.11 -6.38
CA ALA A 327 -11.42 -2.83 -6.79
C ALA A 327 -10.50 -4.06 -6.67
N ARG A 328 -10.72 -4.94 -5.71
CA ARG A 328 -9.76 -5.97 -5.30
C ARG A 328 -10.23 -7.42 -5.48
N ALA A 329 -11.52 -7.69 -5.26
CA ALA A 329 -12.05 -9.04 -5.30
C ALA A 329 -12.38 -9.51 -6.72
N LYS A 330 -12.46 -10.84 -6.89
CA LYS A 330 -12.97 -11.48 -8.10
C LYS A 330 -14.22 -12.26 -7.75
N ILE A 331 -15.18 -12.28 -8.66
CA ILE A 331 -16.45 -13.00 -8.44
C ILE A 331 -16.25 -14.47 -8.04
N LYS A 332 -15.22 -15.13 -8.58
CA LYS A 332 -14.90 -16.51 -8.23
C LYS A 332 -14.57 -16.65 -6.73
N ASP A 333 -13.73 -15.78 -6.22
CA ASP A 333 -13.28 -15.82 -4.81
C ASP A 333 -14.46 -15.45 -3.88
N ILE A 334 -15.29 -14.48 -4.31
CA ILE A 334 -16.53 -14.12 -3.59
C ILE A 334 -17.49 -15.33 -3.49
N LYS A 335 -17.70 -16.05 -4.58
CA LYS A 335 -18.54 -17.25 -4.59
C LYS A 335 -17.99 -18.33 -3.65
N GLU A 336 -16.70 -18.61 -3.69
CA GLU A 336 -16.07 -19.56 -2.78
C GLU A 336 -16.26 -19.15 -1.31
N LEU A 337 -16.23 -17.86 -1.00
CA LEU A 337 -16.42 -17.34 0.35
C LEU A 337 -17.89 -17.44 0.79
N LEU A 338 -18.83 -16.89 0.04
CA LEU A 338 -20.23 -16.81 0.45
C LEU A 338 -20.99 -18.15 0.39
N HIS A 339 -20.53 -19.11 -0.42
CA HIS A 339 -21.12 -20.46 -0.46
C HIS A 339 -20.43 -21.46 0.47
N SER A 340 -19.46 -21.01 1.28
CA SER A 340 -18.75 -21.87 2.22
C SER A 340 -19.59 -22.22 3.45
N ASP A 341 -19.22 -23.32 4.13
CA ASP A 341 -19.85 -23.67 5.40
C ASP A 341 -19.43 -22.68 6.49
N GLU A 342 -18.20 -22.15 6.40
CA GLU A 342 -17.68 -21.11 7.29
C GLU A 342 -18.56 -19.84 7.27
N TYR A 343 -19.03 -19.43 6.08
CA TYR A 343 -19.97 -18.31 5.99
C TYR A 343 -21.33 -18.63 6.63
N LYS A 344 -21.85 -19.83 6.43
CA LYS A 344 -23.13 -20.25 7.03
C LYS A 344 -23.07 -20.30 8.56
N GLU A 345 -21.91 -20.70 9.10
CA GLU A 345 -21.69 -20.81 10.54
C GLU A 345 -21.36 -19.46 11.20
N HIS A 346 -20.61 -18.60 10.52
CA HIS A 346 -20.08 -17.33 11.03
C HIS A 346 -20.29 -16.14 10.07
N PRO A 347 -21.53 -15.83 9.65
CA PRO A 347 -21.77 -14.77 8.68
C PRO A 347 -21.30 -13.39 9.16
N GLU A 348 -21.24 -13.15 10.46
CA GLU A 348 -20.79 -11.90 11.07
C GLU A 348 -19.31 -11.60 10.83
N LEU A 349 -18.51 -12.60 10.51
CA LEU A 349 -17.08 -12.45 10.21
C LEU A 349 -16.81 -12.10 8.73
N PHE A 350 -17.82 -12.24 7.87
CA PHE A 350 -17.70 -11.98 6.44
C PHE A 350 -18.22 -10.57 6.11
N THR A 351 -17.34 -9.62 6.21
CA THR A 351 -17.60 -8.22 5.84
C THR A 351 -17.04 -7.91 4.45
N SER A 352 -17.26 -6.69 3.95
CA SER A 352 -16.65 -6.22 2.71
C SER A 352 -15.12 -6.34 2.72
N THR A 353 -14.47 -6.12 3.88
CA THR A 353 -13.03 -6.28 4.04
C THR A 353 -12.59 -7.73 3.87
N THR A 354 -13.34 -8.67 4.44
CA THR A 354 -13.09 -10.11 4.25
C THR A 354 -13.22 -10.50 2.77
N LEU A 355 -14.28 -10.05 2.10
CA LEU A 355 -14.49 -10.33 0.68
C LEU A 355 -13.41 -9.73 -0.22
N ALA A 356 -12.89 -8.56 0.12
CA ALA A 356 -11.86 -7.88 -0.67
C ALA A 356 -10.47 -8.53 -0.54
N HIS A 357 -10.14 -9.09 0.60
CA HIS A 357 -8.76 -9.47 0.95
C HIS A 357 -8.53 -10.94 1.31
N ALA A 358 -9.51 -11.62 1.89
CA ALA A 358 -9.34 -12.98 2.38
C ALA A 358 -9.47 -14.05 1.29
N LYS A 359 -8.88 -15.21 1.55
CA LYS A 359 -9.07 -16.44 0.77
C LYS A 359 -9.77 -17.48 1.63
N ILE A 360 -10.71 -18.22 1.04
CA ILE A 360 -11.46 -19.24 1.76
C ILE A 360 -10.56 -20.28 2.44
N LYS A 361 -9.44 -20.62 1.81
CA LYS A 361 -8.46 -21.55 2.40
C LYS A 361 -7.91 -21.04 3.73
N ASP A 362 -7.51 -19.79 3.76
CA ASP A 362 -6.90 -19.18 4.95
C ASP A 362 -7.97 -19.05 6.07
N ILE A 363 -9.21 -18.70 5.70
CA ILE A 363 -10.34 -18.66 6.64
C ILE A 363 -10.60 -20.04 7.24
N LYS A 364 -10.66 -21.11 6.43
CA LYS A 364 -10.84 -22.48 6.91
C LYS A 364 -9.75 -22.88 7.91
N GLU A 365 -8.49 -22.63 7.57
CA GLU A 365 -7.38 -22.90 8.47
C GLU A 365 -7.50 -22.15 9.81
N MET A 366 -8.01 -20.92 9.79
CA MET A 366 -8.22 -20.12 11.01
C MET A 366 -9.41 -20.60 11.83
N LEU A 367 -10.60 -20.71 11.24
CA LEU A 367 -11.83 -21.06 11.98
C LEU A 367 -11.86 -22.51 12.49
N HIS A 368 -11.11 -23.42 11.85
CA HIS A 368 -10.98 -24.82 12.32
C HIS A 368 -9.79 -25.05 13.25
N SER A 369 -9.06 -23.98 13.63
CA SER A 369 -7.89 -24.09 14.53
C SER A 369 -8.29 -24.24 16.00
N GLU A 370 -7.38 -24.76 16.82
CA GLU A 370 -7.56 -24.77 18.29
C GLU A 370 -7.52 -23.35 18.84
N GLU A 371 -6.71 -22.45 18.23
CA GLU A 371 -6.61 -21.05 18.62
C GLU A 371 -7.96 -20.34 18.50
N TYR A 372 -8.75 -20.63 17.44
CA TYR A 372 -10.10 -20.09 17.32
C TYR A 372 -11.05 -20.65 18.39
N LYS A 373 -10.95 -21.92 18.71
CA LYS A 373 -11.79 -22.55 19.74
C LYS A 373 -11.51 -21.98 21.12
N GLU A 374 -10.24 -21.67 21.40
CA GLU A 374 -9.80 -21.14 22.70
C GLU A 374 -10.04 -19.62 22.82
N HIS A 375 -9.90 -18.87 21.72
CA HIS A 375 -9.94 -17.41 21.68
C HIS A 375 -10.80 -16.86 20.53
N PRO A 376 -12.08 -17.23 20.41
CA PRO A 376 -12.93 -16.80 19.29
C PRO A 376 -13.07 -15.26 19.20
N GLU A 377 -12.98 -14.57 20.33
CA GLU A 377 -13.08 -13.10 20.40
C GLU A 377 -11.94 -12.36 19.69
N LEU A 378 -10.82 -13.02 19.44
CA LEU A 378 -9.67 -12.45 18.72
C LEU A 378 -9.79 -12.58 17.20
N PHE A 379 -10.72 -13.40 16.72
CA PHE A 379 -10.94 -13.65 15.29
C PHE A 379 -12.08 -12.78 14.78
N THR A 380 -11.74 -11.59 14.32
CA THR A 380 -12.67 -10.66 13.68
C THR A 380 -12.53 -10.71 12.16
N SER A 381 -13.39 -10.01 11.44
CA SER A 381 -13.27 -9.84 9.98
C SER A 381 -11.90 -9.26 9.56
N GLU A 382 -11.31 -8.39 10.37
CA GLU A 382 -9.99 -7.82 10.15
C GLU A 382 -8.89 -8.89 10.29
N THR A 383 -8.98 -9.74 11.32
CA THR A 383 -8.06 -10.87 11.51
C THR A 383 -8.13 -11.84 10.32
N LEU A 384 -9.36 -12.21 9.89
CA LEU A 384 -9.57 -13.11 8.76
C LEU A 384 -9.05 -12.54 7.43
N ALA A 385 -9.15 -11.24 7.25
CA ALA A 385 -8.70 -10.56 6.04
C ALA A 385 -7.18 -10.37 5.94
N SER A 386 -6.50 -10.19 7.08
CA SER A 386 -5.12 -9.70 7.13
C SER A 386 -4.12 -10.69 7.71
N ALA A 387 -4.52 -11.54 8.66
CA ALA A 387 -3.63 -12.46 9.36
C ALA A 387 -3.46 -13.82 8.65
N LYS A 388 -2.45 -14.56 9.07
CA LYS A 388 -2.28 -15.99 8.76
C LYS A 388 -2.33 -16.80 10.03
N ILE A 389 -2.97 -17.95 9.99
CA ILE A 389 -3.10 -18.82 11.18
C ILE A 389 -1.76 -19.14 11.83
N LYS A 390 -0.71 -19.28 11.04
CA LYS A 390 0.64 -19.52 11.54
C LYS A 390 1.15 -18.40 12.43
N ASP A 391 1.01 -17.16 11.97
CA ASP A 391 1.45 -15.99 12.72
C ASP A 391 0.64 -15.85 14.02
N ILE A 392 -0.67 -16.16 13.96
CA ILE A 392 -1.54 -16.20 15.14
C ILE A 392 -1.04 -17.26 16.15
N LYS A 393 -0.72 -18.47 15.68
CA LYS A 393 -0.18 -19.54 16.54
C LYS A 393 1.10 -19.12 17.23
N GLU A 394 2.04 -18.54 16.48
CA GLU A 394 3.29 -18.03 17.05
C GLU A 394 3.05 -16.97 18.12
N MET A 395 2.07 -16.08 17.91
CA MET A 395 1.72 -15.05 18.88
C MET A 395 1.06 -15.62 20.12
N LEU A 396 -0.01 -16.42 19.98
CA LEU A 396 -0.78 -16.95 21.12
C LEU A 396 -0.03 -17.99 21.96
N HIS A 397 0.96 -18.71 21.36
CA HIS A 397 1.79 -19.66 22.10
C HIS A 397 3.09 -19.04 22.64
N SER A 398 3.30 -17.73 22.45
CA SER A 398 4.51 -17.05 22.92
C SER A 398 4.49 -16.79 24.43
N ASP A 399 5.67 -16.58 25.01
CA ASP A 399 5.78 -16.16 26.41
C ASP A 399 5.27 -14.73 26.58
N GLU A 400 5.44 -13.87 25.56
CA GLU A 400 4.90 -12.51 25.54
C GLU A 400 3.38 -12.48 25.68
N TYR A 401 2.67 -13.41 25.04
CA TYR A 401 1.21 -13.54 25.22
C TYR A 401 0.85 -13.99 26.65
N LYS A 402 1.59 -14.94 27.22
CA LYS A 402 1.35 -15.41 28.59
C LYS A 402 1.57 -14.31 29.63
N GLU A 403 2.56 -13.43 29.38
CA GLU A 403 2.90 -12.35 30.30
C GLU A 403 2.00 -11.12 30.11
N HIS A 404 1.57 -10.83 28.87
CA HIS A 404 0.83 -9.63 28.50
C HIS A 404 -0.39 -9.93 27.60
N PRO A 405 -1.33 -10.79 27.98
CA PRO A 405 -2.46 -11.18 27.13
C PRO A 405 -3.34 -9.98 26.71
N GLU A 406 -3.40 -8.92 27.55
CA GLU A 406 -4.17 -7.71 27.28
C GLU A 406 -3.66 -6.90 26.07
N LEU A 407 -2.42 -7.11 25.64
CA LEU A 407 -1.83 -6.44 24.47
C LEU A 407 -2.13 -7.17 23.16
N PHE A 408 -2.60 -8.42 23.22
CA PHE A 408 -2.90 -9.24 22.05
C PHE A 408 -4.40 -9.18 21.74
N THR A 409 -4.78 -8.15 21.00
CA THR A 409 -6.14 -7.96 20.50
C THR A 409 -6.25 -8.47 19.06
N SER A 410 -7.46 -8.47 18.49
CA SER A 410 -7.68 -8.77 17.07
C SER A 410 -6.81 -7.89 16.15
N THR A 411 -6.63 -6.62 16.48
CA THR A 411 -5.77 -5.70 15.71
C THR A 411 -4.30 -6.12 15.79
N THR A 412 -3.80 -6.55 16.95
CA THR A 412 -2.44 -7.06 17.11
C THR A 412 -2.26 -8.33 16.25
N LEU A 413 -3.21 -9.27 16.32
CA LEU A 413 -3.17 -10.50 15.53
C LEU A 413 -3.23 -10.25 14.02
N ALA A 414 -3.98 -9.24 13.58
CA ALA A 414 -4.13 -8.88 12.18
C ALA A 414 -2.86 -8.27 11.56
N HIS A 415 -2.11 -7.48 12.32
CA HIS A 415 -1.09 -6.59 11.76
C HIS A 415 0.33 -6.78 12.32
N ALA A 416 0.48 -7.28 13.54
CA ALA A 416 1.78 -7.46 14.15
C ALA A 416 2.49 -8.75 13.74
N LYS A 417 3.79 -8.81 13.99
CA LYS A 417 4.59 -10.03 13.95
C LYS A 417 5.18 -10.29 15.32
N ILE A 418 5.21 -11.55 15.74
CA ILE A 418 5.74 -11.91 17.07
C ILE A 418 7.18 -11.42 17.27
N LYS A 419 8.00 -11.41 16.23
CA LYS A 419 9.37 -10.89 16.30
C LYS A 419 9.39 -9.40 16.72
N ASP A 420 8.56 -8.59 16.07
CA ASP A 420 8.49 -7.16 16.35
C ASP A 420 7.94 -6.91 17.76
N ILE A 421 6.95 -7.70 18.19
CA ILE A 421 6.42 -7.68 19.56
C ILE A 421 7.53 -7.99 20.58
N LYS A 422 8.31 -9.07 20.35
CA LYS A 422 9.44 -9.42 21.23
C LYS A 422 10.45 -8.30 21.34
N GLU A 423 10.86 -7.74 20.21
CA GLU A 423 11.79 -6.60 20.21
C GLU A 423 11.25 -5.40 20.98
N MET A 424 9.94 -5.12 20.90
CA MET A 424 9.29 -4.05 21.63
C MET A 424 9.19 -4.33 23.12
N LEU A 425 8.63 -5.46 23.53
CA LEU A 425 8.38 -5.78 24.93
C LEU A 425 9.67 -6.05 25.75
N HIS A 426 10.75 -6.50 25.09
CA HIS A 426 12.05 -6.69 25.74
C HIS A 426 12.96 -5.46 25.68
N SER A 427 12.48 -4.34 25.10
CA SER A 427 13.27 -3.11 24.99
C SER A 427 13.35 -2.33 26.31
N ASP A 428 14.35 -1.47 26.44
CA ASP A 428 14.45 -0.56 27.57
C ASP A 428 13.35 0.52 27.50
N GLU A 429 12.94 0.91 26.30
CA GLU A 429 11.83 1.83 26.08
C GLU A 429 10.51 1.31 26.68
N TYR A 430 10.25 0.00 26.55
CA TYR A 430 9.08 -0.61 27.20
C TYR A 430 9.19 -0.60 28.72
N LYS A 431 10.38 -0.89 29.27
CA LYS A 431 10.60 -0.87 30.72
C LYS A 431 10.42 0.53 31.31
N GLU A 432 10.82 1.56 30.56
CA GLU A 432 10.73 2.97 31.00
C GLU A 432 9.33 3.56 30.80
N HIS A 433 8.63 3.17 29.71
CA HIS A 433 7.36 3.75 29.28
C HIS A 433 6.31 2.69 28.91
N PRO A 434 5.98 1.73 29.78
CA PRO A 434 5.05 0.63 29.44
C PRO A 434 3.65 1.14 29.03
N GLU A 435 3.23 2.30 29.53
CA GLU A 435 1.93 2.91 29.21
C GLU A 435 1.80 3.34 27.72
N LEU A 436 2.90 3.50 27.01
CA LEU A 436 2.92 3.85 25.59
C LEU A 436 2.80 2.63 24.67
N PHE A 437 3.03 1.43 25.21
CA PHE A 437 2.97 0.18 24.46
C PHE A 437 1.60 -0.49 24.62
N THR A 438 0.67 -0.06 23.79
CA THR A 438 -0.68 -0.64 23.69
C THR A 438 -0.76 -1.62 22.53
N SER A 439 -1.86 -2.34 22.41
CA SER A 439 -2.15 -3.19 21.24
C SER A 439 -1.98 -2.43 19.91
N THR A 440 -2.35 -1.16 19.83
CA THR A 440 -2.16 -0.31 18.65
C THR A 440 -0.67 -0.07 18.35
N THR A 441 0.14 0.18 19.38
CA THR A 441 1.59 0.35 19.22
C THR A 441 2.21 -0.95 18.70
N LEU A 442 1.86 -2.08 19.30
CA LEU A 442 2.38 -3.40 18.89
C LEU A 442 1.98 -3.77 17.46
N ALA A 443 0.76 -3.39 17.04
CA ALA A 443 0.25 -3.69 15.71
C ALA A 443 0.93 -2.90 14.58
N HIS A 444 1.32 -1.65 14.83
CA HIS A 444 1.66 -0.71 13.77
C HIS A 444 3.07 -0.09 13.86
N ALA A 445 3.67 -0.04 15.05
CA ALA A 445 4.99 0.56 15.23
C ALA A 445 6.14 -0.44 15.03
N LYS A 446 7.34 0.10 14.85
CA LYS A 446 8.60 -0.65 14.93
C LYS A 446 9.45 -0.09 16.04
N ILE A 447 10.15 -0.94 16.77
CA ILE A 447 10.99 -0.50 17.91
C ILE A 447 12.02 0.56 17.50
N LYS A 448 12.57 0.48 16.28
CA LYS A 448 13.49 1.50 15.76
C LYS A 448 12.86 2.89 15.72
N ASP A 449 11.62 2.98 15.25
CA ASP A 449 10.90 4.26 15.14
C ASP A 449 10.53 4.78 16.54
N ILE A 450 10.11 3.88 17.44
CA ILE A 450 9.85 4.20 18.85
C ILE A 450 11.11 4.77 19.52
N LYS A 451 12.27 4.10 19.38
CA LYS A 451 13.57 4.59 19.89
C LYS A 451 13.89 5.98 19.36
N GLY A 452 13.75 6.17 18.05
CA GLY A 452 13.96 7.48 17.42
C GLY A 452 13.07 8.56 18.02
N MET A 453 11.82 8.25 18.33
CA MET A 453 10.88 9.20 18.93
C MET A 453 11.19 9.47 20.42
N LEU A 454 11.32 8.43 21.24
CA LEU A 454 11.49 8.59 22.71
C LEU A 454 12.85 9.18 23.10
N HIS A 455 13.90 9.00 22.29
CA HIS A 455 15.21 9.60 22.54
C HIS A 455 15.38 10.96 21.86
N SER A 456 14.38 11.48 21.18
CA SER A 456 14.43 12.78 20.48
C SER A 456 14.36 13.96 21.44
N ASP A 457 14.85 15.12 20.99
CA ASP A 457 14.69 16.37 21.74
C ASP A 457 13.22 16.82 21.73
N GLU A 458 12.47 16.51 20.64
CA GLU A 458 11.04 16.75 20.55
C GLU A 458 10.25 16.04 21.66
N TYR A 459 10.61 14.79 22.02
CA TYR A 459 10.00 14.08 23.13
C TYR A 459 10.37 14.72 24.49
N LYS A 460 11.64 15.09 24.68
CA LYS A 460 12.08 15.75 25.93
C LYS A 460 11.37 17.09 26.19
N GLU A 461 11.09 17.83 25.11
CA GLU A 461 10.41 19.13 25.19
C GLU A 461 8.88 18.99 25.33
N HIS A 462 8.27 17.95 24.74
CA HIS A 462 6.83 17.77 24.64
C HIS A 462 6.38 16.33 24.90
N PRO A 463 6.73 15.71 26.02
CA PRO A 463 6.39 14.30 26.30
C PRO A 463 4.88 14.02 26.28
N GLU A 464 4.07 15.02 26.67
CA GLU A 464 2.60 14.92 26.70
C GLU A 464 1.96 14.72 25.32
N LEU A 465 2.69 15.03 24.24
CA LEU A 465 2.21 14.85 22.86
C LEU A 465 2.49 13.44 22.31
N PHE A 466 3.37 12.69 22.95
CA PHE A 466 3.75 11.35 22.52
C PHE A 466 2.90 10.30 23.24
N THR A 467 1.86 9.88 22.57
CA THR A 467 0.96 8.82 23.04
C THR A 467 1.17 7.55 22.21
N SER A 468 0.55 6.44 22.60
CA SER A 468 0.55 5.19 21.83
C SER A 468 0.13 5.41 20.36
N GLN A 469 -0.80 6.31 20.09
CA GLN A 469 -1.22 6.67 18.74
C GLN A 469 -0.10 7.40 17.96
N THR A 470 0.65 8.27 18.63
CA THR A 470 1.80 8.94 18.01
C THR A 470 2.87 7.93 17.64
N LEU A 471 3.22 7.03 18.58
CA LEU A 471 4.21 5.99 18.36
C LEU A 471 3.82 5.01 17.25
N ALA A 472 2.53 4.70 17.13
CA ALA A 472 2.01 3.78 16.14
C ALA A 472 2.01 4.33 14.70
N HIS A 473 1.81 5.63 14.53
CA HIS A 473 1.44 6.18 13.22
C HIS A 473 2.35 7.31 12.71
N ALA A 474 3.15 7.94 13.55
CA ALA A 474 4.03 9.03 13.16
C ALA A 474 5.50 8.58 13.00
N LYS A 475 6.29 9.41 12.33
CA LYS A 475 7.75 9.30 12.26
C LYS A 475 8.37 10.54 12.86
N ILE A 476 9.53 10.40 13.48
CA ILE A 476 10.21 11.53 14.15
C ILE A 476 10.55 12.67 13.19
N GLU A 477 10.90 12.36 11.96
CA GLU A 477 11.20 13.36 10.93
C GLU A 477 9.99 14.23 10.60
N ASP A 478 8.82 13.60 10.46
CA ASP A 478 7.56 14.30 10.22
C ASP A 478 7.14 15.13 11.45
N ILE A 479 7.33 14.59 12.65
CA ILE A 479 7.06 15.28 13.91
C ILE A 479 7.97 16.51 14.02
N SER A 480 9.28 16.37 13.82
CA SER A 480 10.25 17.45 13.87
C SER A 480 9.91 18.56 12.87
N THR A 481 9.53 18.19 11.66
CA THR A 481 9.10 19.13 10.63
C THR A 481 7.83 19.87 11.04
N LEU A 482 6.83 19.16 11.55
CA LEU A 482 5.57 19.75 12.01
C LEU A 482 5.80 20.73 13.16
N LEU A 483 6.60 20.34 14.17
CA LEU A 483 6.87 21.18 15.36
C LEU A 483 7.65 22.46 15.02
N LYS A 484 8.49 22.43 14.00
CA LYS A 484 9.23 23.61 13.53
C LYS A 484 8.38 24.62 12.74
N MET A 485 7.12 24.31 12.43
CA MET A 485 6.26 25.26 11.74
C MET A 485 5.95 26.48 12.62
N SER A 486 6.10 27.67 12.06
CA SER A 486 5.91 28.95 12.78
C SER A 486 4.51 29.16 13.38
N TYR A 487 3.52 28.40 12.92
CA TYR A 487 2.14 28.49 13.44
C TYR A 487 2.05 28.21 14.95
N TRP A 488 2.91 27.34 15.49
CA TRP A 488 2.89 27.00 16.91
C TRP A 488 3.46 28.08 17.82
N CYS A 489 4.15 29.06 17.24
CA CYS A 489 4.56 30.26 17.96
C CYS A 489 3.41 31.27 18.15
N ASP A 490 2.34 31.14 17.38
CA ASP A 490 1.15 31.99 17.49
C ASP A 490 0.21 31.46 18.57
N ILE A 491 -0.14 32.29 19.53
CA ILE A 491 -1.01 31.93 20.66
C ILE A 491 -2.39 31.42 20.20
N ARG A 492 -2.87 31.86 19.04
CA ARG A 492 -4.13 31.42 18.46
C ARG A 492 -4.13 29.93 18.12
N PHE A 493 -2.98 29.36 17.76
CA PHE A 493 -2.87 27.99 17.24
C PHE A 493 -2.16 27.02 18.18
N LYS A 494 -1.44 27.53 19.18
CA LYS A 494 -0.67 26.69 20.11
C LYS A 494 -1.52 25.60 20.77
N HIS A 495 -2.76 25.88 21.13
CA HIS A 495 -3.68 24.93 21.77
C HIS A 495 -4.17 23.80 20.83
N LEU A 496 -3.94 23.94 19.51
CA LEU A 496 -4.32 22.94 18.50
C LEU A 496 -3.26 21.85 18.35
N LEU A 497 -2.06 22.07 18.84
CA LEU A 497 -0.97 21.10 18.85
C LEU A 497 -1.27 20.03 19.91
N THR A 498 -1.78 18.90 19.48
CA THR A 498 -2.19 17.77 20.31
C THR A 498 -1.56 16.47 19.81
N SER A 499 -1.57 15.43 20.62
CA SER A 499 -1.12 14.09 20.22
C SER A 499 -1.83 13.57 18.96
N SER A 500 -3.12 13.88 18.78
CA SER A 500 -3.87 13.51 17.57
C SER A 500 -3.37 14.21 16.30
N VAL A 501 -2.84 15.41 16.43
CA VAL A 501 -2.20 16.17 15.34
C VAL A 501 -0.81 15.57 15.06
N LEU A 502 -0.03 15.28 16.10
CA LEU A 502 1.27 14.60 15.97
C LEU A 502 1.14 13.23 15.30
N ALA A 503 0.19 12.41 15.72
CA ALA A 503 -0.03 11.10 15.14
C ALA A 503 -0.30 11.15 13.61
N LYS A 504 -0.71 12.30 13.10
CA LYS A 504 -0.93 12.56 11.67
C LYS A 504 0.08 13.56 11.07
N ALA A 505 1.25 13.70 11.66
CA ALA A 505 2.24 14.73 11.31
C ALA A 505 2.49 14.84 9.81
N LYS A 506 2.76 13.75 9.12
CA LYS A 506 2.95 13.70 7.66
C LYS A 506 1.81 14.36 6.87
N GLN A 507 0.56 14.13 7.28
CA GLN A 507 -0.60 14.74 6.61
C GLN A 507 -0.75 16.22 6.99
N MET A 508 -0.43 16.55 8.24
CA MET A 508 -0.62 17.90 8.78
C MET A 508 0.35 18.91 8.20
N ILE A 509 1.58 18.53 7.89
CA ILE A 509 2.57 19.38 7.22
C ILE A 509 1.97 20.08 5.99
N ASN A 510 1.25 19.34 5.17
CA ASN A 510 0.64 19.87 3.95
C ASN A 510 -0.73 20.52 4.16
N LYS A 511 -1.54 20.00 5.09
CA LYS A 511 -2.90 20.49 5.33
C LYS A 511 -2.96 21.78 6.14
N LEU A 512 -2.11 21.90 7.15
CA LEU A 512 -2.18 22.98 8.14
C LEU A 512 -2.08 24.38 7.51
N PRO A 513 -1.13 24.67 6.59
CA PRO A 513 -1.04 25.97 5.95
C PRO A 513 -2.32 26.37 5.22
N VAL A 514 -2.94 25.41 4.54
CA VAL A 514 -4.17 25.65 3.77
C VAL A 514 -5.36 25.88 4.68
N LEU A 515 -5.51 25.06 5.73
CA LEU A 515 -6.59 25.18 6.70
C LEU A 515 -6.52 26.51 7.47
N ILE A 516 -5.32 26.96 7.83
CA ILE A 516 -5.14 28.26 8.48
C ILE A 516 -5.49 29.41 7.53
N LYS A 517 -5.06 29.38 6.27
CA LYS A 517 -5.46 30.37 5.26
C LYS A 517 -6.97 30.44 5.08
N ILE A 518 -7.66 29.29 5.02
CA ILE A 518 -9.13 29.23 4.98
C ILE A 518 -9.70 29.91 6.23
N ALA A 519 -9.22 29.56 7.41
CA ALA A 519 -9.73 30.08 8.66
C ALA A 519 -9.55 31.61 8.79
N GLU A 520 -8.38 32.12 8.44
CA GLU A 520 -8.09 33.58 8.42
C GLU A 520 -8.94 34.32 7.40
N TYR A 521 -9.17 33.73 6.21
CA TYR A 521 -10.03 34.34 5.19
C TYR A 521 -11.48 34.51 5.67
N TYR A 522 -12.02 33.52 6.40
CA TYR A 522 -13.37 33.56 6.95
C TYR A 522 -13.44 34.12 8.38
N GLU A 523 -12.38 34.69 8.91
CA GLU A 523 -12.29 35.28 10.26
C GLU A 523 -12.75 34.32 11.39
N ILE A 524 -12.38 33.02 11.25
CA ILE A 524 -12.68 31.97 12.25
C ILE A 524 -11.42 31.39 12.90
N ASP A 525 -10.26 31.94 12.61
CA ASP A 525 -8.94 31.47 13.06
C ASP A 525 -8.79 31.46 14.59
N GLU A 526 -9.40 32.38 15.32
CA GLU A 526 -9.41 32.41 16.79
C GLU A 526 -10.27 31.31 17.44
N TYR A 527 -11.14 30.64 16.66
CA TYR A 527 -12.10 29.65 17.14
C TYR A 527 -11.79 28.23 16.68
N LEU A 528 -10.63 28.02 16.08
CA LEU A 528 -10.26 26.71 15.54
C LEU A 528 -10.21 25.63 16.64
N THR A 529 -10.51 24.42 16.23
CA THR A 529 -10.43 23.22 17.08
C THR A 529 -9.56 22.17 16.41
N THR A 530 -8.99 21.26 17.19
CA THR A 530 -8.25 20.12 16.66
C THR A 530 -9.07 19.31 15.65
N SER A 531 -10.37 19.14 15.90
CA SER A 531 -11.27 18.42 14.96
C SER A 531 -11.40 19.12 13.61
N PHE A 532 -11.29 20.45 13.54
CA PHE A 532 -11.26 21.18 12.27
C PHE A 532 -10.01 20.84 11.46
N LEU A 533 -8.84 20.73 12.13
CA LEU A 533 -7.58 20.39 11.47
C LEU A 533 -7.56 18.95 10.93
N LEU A 534 -8.33 18.05 11.53
CA LEU A 534 -8.32 16.63 11.15
C LEU A 534 -9.14 16.30 9.89
N VAL A 535 -9.93 17.24 9.36
CA VAL A 535 -10.66 17.08 8.09
C VAL A 535 -9.88 17.63 6.90
N SER A 536 -10.34 17.37 5.68
CA SER A 536 -9.68 17.90 4.50
C SER A 536 -9.96 19.40 4.31
N PRO A 537 -9.01 20.19 3.76
CA PRO A 537 -9.25 21.60 3.43
C PRO A 537 -10.46 21.83 2.53
N ILE A 538 -10.65 20.97 1.53
CA ILE A 538 -11.78 21.04 0.59
C ILE A 538 -13.11 20.86 1.32
N GLN A 539 -13.19 19.89 2.23
CA GLN A 539 -14.38 19.67 3.05
C GLN A 539 -14.68 20.88 3.95
N SER A 540 -13.66 21.42 4.62
CA SER A 540 -13.81 22.61 5.47
C SER A 540 -14.30 23.81 4.69
N PHE A 541 -13.72 24.07 3.53
CA PHE A 541 -14.12 25.13 2.62
C PHE A 541 -15.59 24.99 2.14
N ALA A 542 -15.96 23.81 1.65
CA ALA A 542 -17.31 23.54 1.19
C ALA A 542 -18.35 23.69 2.31
N LEU A 543 -18.01 23.24 3.52
CA LEU A 543 -18.87 23.35 4.67
C LEU A 543 -19.07 24.82 5.12
N ILE A 544 -18.02 25.62 5.12
CA ILE A 544 -18.09 27.04 5.43
C ILE A 544 -19.04 27.76 4.45
N ASN A 545 -18.84 27.54 3.14
CA ASN A 545 -19.70 28.18 2.13
C ASN A 545 -21.15 27.72 2.21
N TYR A 546 -21.39 26.43 2.45
CA TYR A 546 -22.75 25.92 2.69
C TYR A 546 -23.41 26.63 3.87
N LEU A 547 -22.71 26.74 5.01
CA LEU A 547 -23.27 27.41 6.19
C LEU A 547 -23.57 28.89 5.91
N ASN A 548 -22.67 29.59 5.22
CA ASN A 548 -22.86 30.99 4.85
C ASN A 548 -24.05 31.18 3.91
N ASP A 549 -24.21 30.36 2.87
CA ASP A 549 -25.32 30.43 1.92
C ASP A 549 -26.67 30.17 2.59
N ASN A 550 -26.69 29.31 3.60
CA ASN A 550 -27.88 29.01 4.36
C ASN A 550 -28.10 29.91 5.60
N ASN A 551 -27.29 30.98 5.74
CA ASN A 551 -27.32 31.90 6.88
C ASN A 551 -27.16 31.22 8.24
N ILE A 552 -26.41 30.11 8.30
CA ILE A 552 -26.07 29.38 9.53
C ILE A 552 -24.76 29.94 10.08
N PRO A 553 -24.72 30.39 11.33
CA PRO A 553 -23.51 30.99 11.90
C PRO A 553 -22.34 30.01 11.95
N LEU A 554 -21.14 30.47 11.53
CA LEU A 554 -19.90 29.70 11.68
C LEU A 554 -19.45 29.60 13.15
N ILE A 555 -19.80 30.62 13.94
CA ILE A 555 -19.51 30.71 15.36
C ILE A 555 -20.81 30.79 16.15
N ILE A 556 -20.97 29.94 17.15
CA ILE A 556 -22.13 29.85 18.01
C ILE A 556 -21.66 29.92 19.47
N ASN A 557 -22.14 30.91 20.22
CA ASN A 557 -21.78 31.13 21.63
C ASN A 557 -20.25 31.17 21.86
N GLY A 558 -19.52 31.86 20.98
CA GLY A 558 -18.07 31.99 21.09
C GLY A 558 -17.26 30.70 20.78
N LYS A 559 -17.88 29.73 20.11
CA LYS A 559 -17.22 28.48 19.69
C LYS A 559 -17.50 28.22 18.21
N LEU A 560 -16.57 27.56 17.54
CA LEU A 560 -16.78 27.08 16.17
C LEU A 560 -18.00 26.15 16.12
N ASN A 561 -18.83 26.29 15.09
CA ASN A 561 -20.04 25.49 14.93
C ASN A 561 -19.72 23.98 14.99
N SER A 562 -20.52 23.24 15.74
CA SER A 562 -20.27 21.82 16.05
C SER A 562 -20.29 20.87 14.83
N VAL A 563 -20.71 21.34 13.67
CA VAL A 563 -20.66 20.57 12.40
C VAL A 563 -19.23 20.42 11.88
N PHE A 564 -18.33 21.35 12.24
CA PHE A 564 -16.91 21.24 11.83
C PHE A 564 -16.24 20.03 12.49
N GLY A 565 -15.39 19.36 11.75
CA GLY A 565 -14.71 18.15 12.22
C GLY A 565 -15.56 16.88 12.20
N LYS A 566 -16.81 16.93 11.71
CA LYS A 566 -17.65 15.74 11.60
C LYS A 566 -17.38 14.97 10.31
N GLN A 567 -17.48 13.65 10.42
CA GLN A 567 -17.36 12.75 9.26
C GLN A 567 -18.56 12.94 8.30
N PRO A 568 -18.38 12.73 6.98
CA PRO A 568 -19.44 12.91 5.97
C PRO A 568 -20.74 12.19 6.28
N GLY A 569 -20.69 10.94 6.75
CA GLY A 569 -21.86 10.15 7.12
C GLY A 569 -22.66 10.78 8.27
N LEU A 570 -21.97 11.34 9.27
CA LEU A 570 -22.63 12.00 10.39
C LEU A 570 -23.22 13.36 9.99
N LEU A 571 -22.55 14.10 9.10
CA LEU A 571 -23.06 15.35 8.52
C LEU A 571 -24.38 15.09 7.80
N LYS A 572 -24.45 14.06 6.96
CA LYS A 572 -25.67 13.68 6.24
C LYS A 572 -26.79 13.19 7.18
N LYS A 573 -26.47 12.24 8.06
CA LYS A 573 -27.45 11.60 8.95
C LYS A 573 -28.04 12.54 10.00
N LYS A 574 -27.21 13.36 10.63
CA LYS A 574 -27.62 14.18 11.79
C LYS A 574 -27.96 15.62 11.43
N TYR A 575 -27.32 16.18 10.42
CA TYR A 575 -27.44 17.60 10.06
C TYR A 575 -28.06 17.82 8.68
N GLY A 576 -28.36 16.75 7.93
CA GLY A 576 -28.91 16.83 6.58
C GLY A 576 -27.96 17.42 5.54
N ILE A 577 -26.65 17.48 5.84
CA ILE A 577 -25.64 18.10 4.98
C ILE A 577 -24.96 17.01 4.17
N ASP A 578 -25.24 16.92 2.89
CA ASP A 578 -24.47 16.09 1.96
C ASP A 578 -23.20 16.82 1.56
N ILE A 579 -22.12 16.57 2.29
CA ILE A 579 -20.85 17.29 2.08
C ILE A 579 -20.22 16.99 0.72
N LYS A 580 -20.47 15.80 0.14
CA LYS A 580 -19.97 15.46 -1.20
C LYS A 580 -20.62 16.35 -2.27
N GLU A 581 -21.92 16.59 -2.16
CA GLU A 581 -22.64 17.52 -3.03
C GLU A 581 -22.14 18.96 -2.84
N GLN A 582 -21.88 19.36 -1.59
CA GLN A 582 -21.37 20.71 -1.32
C GLN A 582 -19.95 20.91 -1.84
N MET A 583 -19.09 19.89 -1.78
CA MET A 583 -17.73 19.94 -2.36
C MET A 583 -17.76 20.11 -3.89
N LYS A 584 -18.77 19.57 -4.58
CA LYS A 584 -18.99 19.81 -6.01
C LYS A 584 -19.50 21.23 -6.29
N LYS A 585 -20.40 21.74 -5.45
CA LYS A 585 -20.98 23.08 -5.59
C LYS A 585 -19.96 24.18 -5.33
N TYR A 586 -19.10 24.01 -4.34
CA TYR A 586 -18.07 24.99 -3.92
C TYR A 586 -16.69 24.52 -4.33
N ASP A 587 -16.33 24.81 -5.56
CA ASP A 587 -15.05 24.40 -6.16
C ASP A 587 -13.88 25.15 -5.51
N PHE A 588 -13.13 24.44 -4.69
CA PHE A 588 -11.96 24.99 -3.98
C PHE A 588 -10.83 25.39 -4.93
N SER A 589 -10.68 24.73 -6.07
CA SER A 589 -9.60 25.01 -7.04
C SER A 589 -9.72 26.38 -7.70
N LYS A 590 -10.95 26.92 -7.76
CA LYS A 590 -11.24 28.25 -8.33
C LYS A 590 -11.18 29.38 -7.32
N PHE A 591 -10.81 29.08 -6.08
CA PHE A 591 -10.85 30.06 -5.01
C PHE A 591 -9.54 30.82 -4.88
N ASP A 592 -9.58 32.14 -5.13
CA ASP A 592 -8.43 33.04 -4.92
C ASP A 592 -8.52 33.71 -3.54
N PHE A 593 -7.61 33.33 -2.64
CA PHE A 593 -7.46 33.96 -1.32
C PHE A 593 -7.05 35.45 -1.39
N ASN A 594 -6.59 35.94 -2.55
CA ASN A 594 -6.16 37.32 -2.74
C ASN A 594 -7.31 38.24 -3.18
N GLU A 595 -8.42 37.70 -3.65
CA GLU A 595 -9.58 38.54 -3.97
C GLU A 595 -10.21 39.11 -2.69
N LYS A 596 -10.30 40.43 -2.63
CA LYS A 596 -10.92 41.21 -1.54
C LYS A 596 -12.46 41.03 -1.49
N ASN A 597 -12.96 39.82 -1.59
CA ASN A 597 -14.37 39.52 -1.39
C ASN A 597 -14.75 39.38 0.11
N ARG A 598 -13.99 40.06 1.00
CA ARG A 598 -14.26 40.18 2.43
C ARG A 598 -15.62 40.78 2.79
N SER A 599 -16.35 41.32 1.80
CA SER A 599 -17.63 42.02 2.03
C SER A 599 -18.84 41.10 2.26
N LYS A 600 -18.70 39.75 2.21
CA LYS A 600 -19.83 38.83 2.36
C LYS A 600 -19.81 37.96 3.62
N VAL A 601 -18.81 38.06 4.47
CA VAL A 601 -18.85 37.40 5.77
C VAL A 601 -19.86 38.16 6.66
N LYS A 602 -21.09 37.70 6.70
CA LYS A 602 -22.09 38.25 7.62
C LYS A 602 -21.65 37.91 9.05
N LYS A 603 -21.19 38.91 9.80
CA LYS A 603 -21.07 38.84 11.27
C LYS A 603 -22.46 38.73 11.87
N ASN A 604 -23.06 37.56 11.83
CA ASN A 604 -24.31 37.28 12.53
C ASN A 604 -23.99 36.44 13.75
N GLY A 605 -23.97 37.08 14.91
CA GLY A 605 -24.03 36.32 16.16
C GLY A 605 -22.98 36.64 17.23
N ILE A 606 -22.67 37.92 17.46
CA ILE A 606 -22.24 38.35 18.81
C ILE A 606 -23.49 38.95 19.48
N ARG A 607 -24.18 38.14 20.21
CA ARG A 607 -25.09 38.52 21.32
C ARG A 607 -24.81 37.59 22.49
#